data_89db1ef3e625ee37826452fc39bf1bb8
#
_entry.id   89db1ef3e625ee37826452fc39bf1bb8
#
_cell.length_a   1.000
_cell.length_b   1.000
_cell.length_c   1.000
_cell.angle_alpha   90.00
_cell.angle_beta   90.00
_cell.angle_gamma   90.00
#
_symmetry.space_group_name_H-M   'P 1'
#
loop_
_entity.id
_entity.type
_entity.pdbx_description
1 polymer ?
#
loop_
_entity_poly.entity_id
_entity_poly.type
_entity_poly.pdbx_seq_one_letter_code
_entity_poly.pdbx_strand_id
1 'polypeptide(L)'
;TGHADLLSVQAMLKDAGYQVPEINMEAYMKVRALIQEFMDDFLGLYISPKNRLMNSLLIGPGLPGGMMGSLMADLESNLESINKYKAKHNLPFMTQDQLLIKLFNEVAYVWPRVGYPPLVTPFSQYVKNLAMMNVMAMEKGKERWGMIADDIWDMLLGKAGRLPGTLAPEIIEKAEREGRKFFEGNPQDNYPDSLDKYRKLMKENKWEVGEDDEELFEYAMHPAQYEAYKSGKAKEDFLADVAKRRAEKDKSPEEDAKPKTLTVQVDGQAYRVTVAYGDAELPAAPVAAAPAGEGKDVLSPLEGKFFLVKNAQESALKVGDAVKEGDVLCY
;
A
#
# COMPACT_ATOMS: atom_id res chain seq x y z
N THR A 1 -3.02 10.21 6.48
CA THR A 1 -2.39 11.37 7.09
C THR A 1 -1.10 11.68 6.34
N GLY A 2 -1.15 12.60 5.40
CA GLY A 2 0.04 13.13 4.72
C GLY A 2 0.64 14.30 5.52
N HIS A 3 1.53 15.02 4.88
CA HIS A 3 2.00 16.30 5.40
C HIS A 3 0.84 17.30 5.42
N ALA A 4 0.86 18.19 6.41
CA ALA A 4 -0.12 19.26 6.48
C ALA A 4 0.03 20.21 5.29
N ASP A 5 -1.08 20.75 4.81
CA ASP A 5 -1.08 21.73 3.73
C ASP A 5 -0.31 23.00 4.16
N LEU A 6 0.56 23.49 3.28
CA LEU A 6 1.45 24.60 3.57
C LEU A 6 0.68 25.88 3.95
N LEU A 7 -0.41 26.18 3.24
CA LEU A 7 -1.23 27.38 3.50
C LEU A 7 -1.97 27.28 4.83
N SER A 8 -2.47 26.07 5.15
CA SER A 8 -3.12 25.80 6.42
C SER A 8 -2.16 25.96 7.59
N VAL A 9 -0.93 25.44 7.47
CA VAL A 9 0.12 25.58 8.50
C VAL A 9 0.50 27.06 8.67
N GLN A 10 0.69 27.80 7.56
CA GLN A 10 0.98 29.24 7.63
C GLN A 10 -0.14 30.00 8.35
N ALA A 11 -1.40 29.74 8.01
CA ALA A 11 -2.54 30.40 8.64
C ALA A 11 -2.60 30.10 10.15
N MET A 12 -2.45 28.83 10.54
CA MET A 12 -2.43 28.43 11.95
C MET A 12 -1.31 29.09 12.74
N LEU A 13 -0.12 29.19 12.17
CA LEU A 13 1.01 29.85 12.83
C LEU A 13 0.81 31.35 12.96
N LYS A 14 0.25 32.03 11.96
CA LYS A 14 -0.11 33.45 12.03
C LYS A 14 -1.16 33.68 13.11
N ASP A 15 -2.21 32.86 13.16
CA ASP A 15 -3.27 32.95 14.20
C ASP A 15 -2.72 32.72 15.61
N ALA A 16 -1.70 31.87 15.74
CA ALA A 16 -0.99 31.66 17.00
C ALA A 16 0.02 32.78 17.36
N GLY A 17 0.12 33.83 16.54
CA GLY A 17 0.97 34.99 16.79
C GLY A 17 2.41 34.86 16.33
N TYR A 18 2.76 33.81 15.58
CA TYR A 18 4.11 33.65 15.04
C TYR A 18 4.32 34.50 13.77
N GLN A 19 5.50 35.04 13.66
CA GLN A 19 5.97 35.64 12.39
C GLN A 19 6.48 34.54 11.48
N VAL A 20 5.86 34.41 10.32
CA VAL A 20 6.21 33.39 9.32
C VAL A 20 6.46 34.09 7.97
N PRO A 21 7.35 33.55 7.13
CA PRO A 21 7.59 34.08 5.79
C PRO A 21 6.30 34.11 4.97
N GLU A 22 6.18 35.12 4.12
CA GLU A 22 5.09 35.18 3.15
C GLU A 22 5.33 34.22 2.01
N ILE A 23 4.27 33.51 1.63
CA ILE A 23 4.30 32.58 0.50
C ILE A 23 4.04 33.37 -0.79
N ASN A 24 4.93 33.20 -1.77
CA ASN A 24 4.65 33.68 -3.11
C ASN A 24 3.50 32.86 -3.73
N MET A 25 2.29 33.38 -3.65
CA MET A 25 1.07 32.68 -4.06
C MET A 25 1.04 32.39 -5.57
N GLU A 26 1.62 33.25 -6.40
CA GLU A 26 1.68 33.03 -7.84
C GLU A 26 2.57 31.83 -8.16
N ALA A 27 3.77 31.78 -7.58
CA ALA A 27 4.69 30.66 -7.73
C ALA A 27 4.09 29.37 -7.15
N TYR A 28 3.45 29.45 -5.98
CA TYR A 28 2.78 28.30 -5.34
C TYR A 28 1.71 27.69 -6.24
N MET A 29 0.82 28.52 -6.80
CA MET A 29 -0.26 28.06 -7.67
C MET A 29 0.26 27.48 -8.98
N LYS A 30 1.33 28.08 -9.54
CA LYS A 30 1.98 27.57 -10.74
C LYS A 30 2.59 26.18 -10.52
N VAL A 31 3.32 26.00 -9.42
CA VAL A 31 3.90 24.69 -9.04
C VAL A 31 2.79 23.65 -8.80
N ARG A 32 1.75 24.04 -8.08
CA ARG A 32 0.60 23.16 -7.84
C ARG A 32 -0.07 22.70 -9.13
N ALA A 33 -0.25 23.59 -10.09
CA ALA A 33 -0.85 23.25 -11.40
C ALA A 33 0.03 22.24 -12.17
N LEU A 34 1.36 22.47 -12.20
CA LEU A 34 2.30 21.55 -12.84
C LEU A 34 2.30 20.16 -12.18
N ILE A 35 2.29 20.10 -10.84
CA ILE A 35 2.19 18.82 -10.10
C ILE A 35 0.88 18.12 -10.43
N GLN A 36 -0.24 18.86 -10.49
CA GLN A 36 -1.54 18.27 -10.82
C GLN A 36 -1.55 17.66 -12.23
N GLU A 37 -0.97 18.35 -13.20
CA GLU A 37 -0.82 17.84 -14.57
C GLU A 37 -0.04 16.50 -14.59
N PHE A 38 1.07 16.45 -13.87
CA PHE A 38 1.82 15.19 -13.70
C PHE A 38 1.00 14.08 -13.04
N MET A 39 0.25 14.42 -12.01
CA MET A 39 -0.61 13.44 -11.32
C MET A 39 -1.72 12.90 -12.24
N ASP A 40 -2.32 13.76 -13.05
CA ASP A 40 -3.37 13.37 -13.98
C ASP A 40 -2.83 12.43 -15.07
N ASP A 41 -1.62 12.69 -15.57
CA ASP A 41 -0.99 11.87 -16.60
C ASP A 41 -0.47 10.52 -16.09
N PHE A 42 0.11 10.47 -14.91
CA PHE A 42 0.91 9.33 -14.48
C PHE A 42 0.39 8.59 -13.24
N LEU A 43 -0.28 9.28 -12.31
CA LEU A 43 -0.69 8.66 -11.03
C LEU A 43 -1.52 7.39 -11.23
N GLY A 44 -2.41 7.39 -12.23
CA GLY A 44 -3.28 6.25 -12.55
C GLY A 44 -2.55 5.04 -13.15
N LEU A 45 -1.32 5.22 -13.63
CA LEU A 45 -0.49 4.15 -14.16
C LEU A 45 0.36 3.46 -13.08
N TYR A 46 0.74 4.20 -12.04
CA TYR A 46 1.69 3.73 -11.01
C TYR A 46 1.04 3.40 -9.67
N ILE A 47 -0.08 4.04 -9.36
CA ILE A 47 -0.76 3.85 -8.07
C ILE A 47 -2.19 3.38 -8.30
N SER A 48 -2.48 2.15 -7.91
CA SER A 48 -3.85 1.60 -7.96
C SER A 48 -4.82 2.51 -7.18
N PRO A 49 -6.04 2.75 -7.70
CA PRO A 49 -7.07 3.47 -6.95
C PRO A 49 -7.34 2.91 -5.55
N LYS A 50 -7.22 1.60 -5.37
CA LYS A 50 -7.35 0.93 -4.05
C LYS A 50 -6.32 1.44 -3.04
N ASN A 51 -5.10 1.75 -3.49
CA ASN A 51 -4.01 2.22 -2.63
C ASN A 51 -4.11 3.72 -2.28
N ARG A 52 -5.09 4.43 -2.84
CA ARG A 52 -5.37 5.85 -2.53
C ARG A 52 -6.41 6.01 -1.43
N LEU A 53 -7.07 4.94 -1.03
CA LEU A 53 -8.09 4.97 0.02
C LEU A 53 -7.42 4.95 1.40
N MET A 54 -7.78 5.93 2.23
CA MET A 54 -7.35 5.96 3.63
C MET A 54 -8.13 4.92 4.43
N ASN A 55 -7.40 4.09 5.19
CA ASN A 55 -7.98 3.18 6.17
C ASN A 55 -7.68 3.72 7.57
N SER A 56 -8.66 3.76 8.46
CA SER A 56 -8.50 4.20 9.84
C SER A 56 -7.48 3.36 10.64
N LEU A 57 -7.26 2.11 10.24
CA LEU A 57 -6.22 1.25 10.81
C LEU A 57 -4.80 1.79 10.59
N LEU A 58 -4.59 2.64 9.58
CA LEU A 58 -3.29 3.25 9.29
C LEU A 58 -2.85 4.29 10.34
N ILE A 59 -3.74 4.71 11.23
CA ILE A 59 -3.47 5.75 12.24
C ILE A 59 -2.77 5.16 13.49
N GLY A 60 -2.95 3.86 13.75
CA GLY A 60 -2.56 3.24 15.01
C GLY A 60 -1.07 3.05 15.29
N PRO A 61 -0.21 2.62 14.34
CA PRO A 61 1.14 2.13 14.66
C PRO A 61 2.21 3.21 14.76
N GLY A 62 1.87 4.51 14.62
CA GLY A 62 2.85 5.60 14.67
C GLY A 62 3.79 5.69 13.46
N LEU A 63 3.54 4.93 12.41
CA LEU A 63 4.32 5.02 11.17
C LEU A 63 4.06 6.35 10.44
N PRO A 64 5.08 6.96 9.80
CA PRO A 64 4.91 8.20 9.07
C PRO A 64 3.88 8.08 7.94
N GLY A 65 3.01 9.09 7.82
CA GLY A 65 1.97 9.12 6.79
C GLY A 65 2.51 9.03 5.35
N GLY A 66 3.70 9.59 5.09
CA GLY A 66 4.38 9.50 3.80
C GLY A 66 4.74 8.09 3.34
N MET A 67 4.82 7.12 4.27
CA MET A 67 5.09 5.71 3.93
C MET A 67 3.84 4.95 3.45
N MET A 68 2.64 5.49 3.62
CA MET A 68 1.41 4.73 3.43
C MET A 68 1.19 4.28 1.98
N GLY A 69 1.59 5.10 1.00
CA GLY A 69 1.51 4.72 -0.40
C GLY A 69 2.37 3.51 -0.74
N SER A 70 3.63 3.51 -0.32
CA SER A 70 4.55 2.38 -0.52
C SER A 70 4.14 1.16 0.30
N LEU A 71 3.65 1.38 1.53
CA LEU A 71 3.15 0.30 2.39
C LEU A 71 2.00 -0.46 1.72
N MET A 72 1.03 0.24 1.15
CA MET A 72 -0.12 -0.40 0.49
C MET A 72 0.29 -1.19 -0.77
N ALA A 73 1.24 -0.68 -1.54
CA ALA A 73 1.80 -1.40 -2.68
C ALA A 73 2.57 -2.67 -2.24
N ASP A 74 3.38 -2.56 -1.20
CA ASP A 74 4.08 -3.71 -0.61
C ASP A 74 3.11 -4.76 -0.06
N LEU A 75 2.01 -4.34 0.58
CA LEU A 75 0.97 -5.24 1.09
C LEU A 75 0.34 -6.07 -0.03
N GLU A 76 0.01 -5.44 -1.17
CA GLU A 76 -0.60 -6.15 -2.30
C GLU A 76 0.33 -7.24 -2.84
N SER A 77 1.60 -6.91 -3.08
CA SER A 77 2.61 -7.85 -3.57
C SER A 77 2.88 -8.99 -2.57
N ASN A 78 3.02 -8.68 -1.28
CA ASN A 78 3.28 -9.68 -0.25
C ASN A 78 2.04 -10.57 0.00
N LEU A 79 0.83 -10.02 -0.07
CA LEU A 79 -0.41 -10.78 0.04
C LEU A 79 -0.54 -11.83 -1.07
N GLU A 80 -0.20 -11.45 -2.30
CA GLU A 80 -0.18 -12.39 -3.43
C GLU A 80 0.79 -13.54 -3.17
N SER A 81 2.00 -13.24 -2.69
CA SER A 81 3.02 -14.23 -2.33
C SER A 81 2.56 -15.18 -1.22
N ILE A 82 1.93 -14.63 -0.16
CA ILE A 82 1.37 -15.43 0.95
C ILE A 82 0.25 -16.32 0.44
N ASN A 83 -0.67 -15.80 -0.35
CA ASN A 83 -1.81 -16.55 -0.85
C ASN A 83 -1.41 -17.63 -1.87
N LYS A 84 -0.37 -17.42 -2.67
CA LYS A 84 0.23 -18.47 -3.49
C LYS A 84 0.80 -19.61 -2.64
N TYR A 85 1.45 -19.30 -1.52
CA TYR A 85 1.92 -20.33 -0.59
C TYR A 85 0.74 -21.07 0.06
N LYS A 86 -0.29 -20.35 0.55
CA LYS A 86 -1.48 -20.94 1.17
C LYS A 86 -2.24 -21.85 0.20
N ALA A 87 -2.38 -21.46 -1.06
CA ALA A 87 -2.99 -22.30 -2.10
C ALA A 87 -2.26 -23.65 -2.28
N LYS A 88 -0.93 -23.64 -2.28
CA LYS A 88 -0.11 -24.87 -2.40
C LYS A 88 -0.25 -25.82 -1.19
N HIS A 89 -0.65 -25.30 -0.04
CA HIS A 89 -0.76 -26.06 1.21
C HIS A 89 -2.20 -26.26 1.67
N ASN A 90 -3.20 -25.95 0.81
CA ASN A 90 -4.63 -26.04 1.11
C ASN A 90 -5.04 -25.25 2.37
N LEU A 91 -4.41 -24.08 2.58
CA LEU A 91 -4.71 -23.17 3.69
C LEU A 91 -5.68 -22.07 3.23
N PRO A 92 -6.53 -21.55 4.14
CA PRO A 92 -7.44 -20.45 3.80
C PRO A 92 -6.67 -19.20 3.37
N PHE A 93 -7.17 -18.51 2.36
CA PHE A 93 -6.58 -17.27 1.88
C PHE A 93 -6.68 -16.16 2.93
N MET A 94 -5.69 -15.28 2.90
CA MET A 94 -5.64 -14.09 3.74
C MET A 94 -6.20 -12.90 2.97
N THR A 95 -6.92 -12.02 3.65
CA THR A 95 -7.36 -10.74 3.10
C THR A 95 -6.30 -9.66 3.34
N GLN A 96 -6.39 -8.54 2.62
CA GLN A 96 -5.50 -7.40 2.79
C GLN A 96 -5.62 -6.80 4.20
N ASP A 97 -6.83 -6.69 4.74
CA ASP A 97 -7.05 -6.17 6.10
C ASP A 97 -6.45 -7.10 7.17
N GLN A 98 -6.55 -8.41 6.99
CA GLN A 98 -5.90 -9.37 7.90
C GLN A 98 -4.38 -9.23 7.87
N LEU A 99 -3.77 -9.05 6.69
CA LEU A 99 -2.34 -8.82 6.58
C LEU A 99 -1.93 -7.50 7.21
N LEU A 100 -2.72 -6.44 7.00
CA LEU A 100 -2.48 -5.12 7.58
C LEU A 100 -2.51 -5.16 9.12
N ILE A 101 -3.51 -5.82 9.71
CA ILE A 101 -3.62 -6.00 11.17
C ILE A 101 -2.40 -6.77 11.71
N LYS A 102 -2.02 -7.85 11.03
CA LYS A 102 -0.84 -8.64 11.44
C LYS A 102 0.45 -7.82 11.36
N LEU A 103 0.61 -7.03 10.29
CA LEU A 103 1.77 -6.17 10.14
C LEU A 103 1.85 -5.13 11.25
N PHE A 104 0.75 -4.47 11.58
CA PHE A 104 0.76 -3.45 12.63
C PHE A 104 1.02 -4.02 14.02
N ASN A 105 0.47 -5.19 14.32
CA ASN A 105 0.80 -5.91 15.55
C ASN A 105 2.28 -6.30 15.58
N GLU A 106 2.83 -6.71 14.44
CA GLU A 106 4.24 -7.06 14.35
C GLU A 106 5.17 -5.83 14.42
N VAL A 107 4.77 -4.69 13.86
CA VAL A 107 5.50 -3.41 14.05
C VAL A 107 5.56 -3.04 15.54
N ALA A 108 4.44 -3.13 16.25
CA ALA A 108 4.39 -2.89 17.69
C ALA A 108 5.25 -3.88 18.49
N TYR A 109 5.39 -5.11 18.00
CA TYR A 109 6.27 -6.12 18.60
C TYR A 109 7.75 -5.85 18.32
N VAL A 110 8.08 -5.51 17.07
CA VAL A 110 9.45 -5.33 16.57
C VAL A 110 10.07 -4.05 17.11
N TRP A 111 9.37 -2.93 17.04
CA TRP A 111 9.92 -1.61 17.33
C TRP A 111 10.66 -1.51 18.68
N PRO A 112 10.07 -1.92 19.83
CA PRO A 112 10.79 -1.92 21.10
C PRO A 112 11.98 -2.87 21.12
N ARG A 113 11.90 -4.01 20.42
CA ARG A 113 12.94 -5.05 20.42
C ARG A 113 14.17 -4.66 19.60
N VAL A 114 14.01 -3.76 18.67
CA VAL A 114 15.10 -3.18 17.86
C VAL A 114 15.65 -1.88 18.46
N GLY A 115 15.34 -1.59 19.72
CA GLY A 115 15.91 -0.45 20.44
C GLY A 115 15.24 0.89 20.17
N TYR A 116 13.96 0.91 19.78
CA TYR A 116 13.17 2.13 19.52
C TYR A 116 13.82 3.11 18.54
N PRO A 117 14.28 2.68 17.36
CA PRO A 117 14.78 3.63 16.39
C PRO A 117 13.71 4.69 16.08
N PRO A 118 14.10 5.94 15.81
CA PRO A 118 13.14 6.98 15.45
C PRO A 118 12.38 6.56 14.18
N LEU A 119 11.03 6.69 14.21
CA LEU A 119 10.18 6.28 13.09
C LEU A 119 10.17 7.35 11.98
N VAL A 120 11.36 7.69 11.52
CA VAL A 120 11.61 8.56 10.36
C VAL A 120 12.45 7.79 9.34
N THR A 121 12.44 8.24 8.08
CA THR A 121 13.25 7.64 7.00
C THR A 121 14.75 7.72 7.34
N PRO A 122 15.52 6.64 7.18
CA PRO A 122 15.13 5.31 6.66
C PRO A 122 14.62 4.33 7.74
N PHE A 123 14.76 4.64 9.01
CA PHE A 123 14.55 3.68 10.12
C PHE A 123 13.12 3.17 10.21
N SER A 124 12.13 4.02 9.92
CA SER A 124 10.73 3.59 9.84
C SER A 124 10.49 2.52 8.77
N GLN A 125 11.22 2.61 7.65
CA GLN A 125 11.18 1.59 6.59
C GLN A 125 11.84 0.29 7.05
N TYR A 126 12.93 0.37 7.80
CA TYR A 126 13.62 -0.80 8.35
C TYR A 126 12.72 -1.56 9.33
N VAL A 127 12.06 -0.85 10.26
CA VAL A 127 11.11 -1.46 11.20
C VAL A 127 9.94 -2.10 10.46
N LYS A 128 9.34 -1.41 9.49
CA LYS A 128 8.25 -1.94 8.65
C LYS A 128 8.70 -3.18 7.87
N ASN A 129 9.84 -3.12 7.20
CA ASN A 129 10.34 -4.21 6.38
C ASN A 129 10.63 -5.45 7.24
N LEU A 130 11.27 -5.25 8.38
CA LEU A 130 11.57 -6.34 9.32
C LEU A 130 10.29 -6.99 9.86
N ALA A 131 9.31 -6.18 10.24
CA ALA A 131 7.99 -6.66 10.64
C ALA A 131 7.29 -7.44 9.52
N MET A 132 7.32 -6.96 8.28
CA MET A 132 6.75 -7.67 7.13
C MET A 132 7.45 -9.01 6.88
N MET A 133 8.78 -9.06 6.96
CA MET A 133 9.55 -10.30 6.81
C MET A 133 9.20 -11.32 7.88
N ASN A 134 9.01 -10.87 9.13
CA ASN A 134 8.56 -11.72 10.22
C ASN A 134 7.14 -12.27 9.95
N VAL A 135 6.19 -11.43 9.54
CA VAL A 135 4.83 -11.87 9.19
C VAL A 135 4.88 -12.91 8.08
N MET A 136 5.64 -12.67 7.02
CA MET A 136 5.78 -13.61 5.91
C MET A 136 6.41 -14.94 6.34
N ALA A 137 7.38 -14.90 7.25
CA ALA A 137 8.00 -16.10 7.82
C ALA A 137 7.00 -16.90 8.66
N MET A 138 6.27 -16.23 9.56
CA MET A 138 5.26 -16.86 10.42
C MET A 138 4.10 -17.48 9.61
N GLU A 139 3.66 -16.83 8.54
CA GLU A 139 2.62 -17.38 7.65
C GLU A 139 3.10 -18.65 6.89
N LYS A 140 4.41 -18.87 6.84
CA LYS A 140 5.03 -20.08 6.29
C LYS A 140 5.48 -21.07 7.37
N GLY A 141 5.01 -20.90 8.63
CA GLY A 141 5.38 -21.76 9.75
C GLY A 141 6.84 -21.63 10.22
N LYS A 142 7.49 -20.50 9.91
CA LYS A 142 8.86 -20.20 10.35
C LYS A 142 8.86 -19.21 11.51
N GLU A 143 9.97 -19.17 12.23
CA GLU A 143 10.16 -18.24 13.35
C GLU A 143 10.50 -16.81 12.87
N ARG A 144 10.31 -15.83 13.77
CA ARG A 144 10.76 -14.45 13.59
C ARG A 144 12.27 -14.36 13.45
N TRP A 145 12.75 -13.24 12.97
CA TRP A 145 14.17 -12.92 12.88
C TRP A 145 14.97 -13.85 11.96
N GLY A 146 14.32 -14.69 11.17
CA GLY A 146 14.98 -15.62 10.26
C GLY A 146 15.93 -14.91 9.28
N MET A 147 15.51 -13.75 8.76
CA MET A 147 16.28 -12.90 7.88
C MET A 147 16.21 -11.45 8.34
N ILE A 148 17.37 -10.83 8.50
CA ILE A 148 17.56 -9.40 8.76
C ILE A 148 18.51 -8.89 7.68
N ALA A 149 18.08 -7.90 6.91
CA ALA A 149 18.87 -7.32 5.83
C ALA A 149 20.09 -6.55 6.39
N ASP A 150 21.14 -6.41 5.59
CA ASP A 150 22.41 -5.83 6.07
C ASP A 150 22.30 -4.36 6.46
N ASP A 151 21.48 -3.58 5.78
CA ASP A 151 21.17 -2.20 6.14
C ASP A 151 20.44 -2.09 7.49
N ILE A 152 19.55 -3.03 7.79
CA ILE A 152 18.91 -3.16 9.12
C ILE A 152 19.95 -3.58 10.17
N TRP A 153 20.84 -4.52 9.83
CA TRP A 153 21.94 -4.87 10.72
C TRP A 153 22.85 -3.69 11.02
N ASP A 154 23.16 -2.86 10.04
CA ASP A 154 24.00 -1.66 10.25
C ASP A 154 23.35 -0.69 11.24
N MET A 155 22.03 -0.53 11.20
CA MET A 155 21.29 0.21 12.22
C MET A 155 21.38 -0.48 13.61
N LEU A 156 21.11 -1.79 13.67
CA LEU A 156 21.09 -2.55 14.94
C LEU A 156 22.47 -2.60 15.60
N LEU A 157 23.52 -2.68 14.81
CA LEU A 157 24.91 -2.73 15.29
C LEU A 157 25.47 -1.36 15.66
N GLY A 158 24.71 -0.27 15.49
CA GLY A 158 25.12 1.07 15.89
C GLY A 158 25.97 1.83 14.85
N LYS A 159 26.14 1.31 13.64
CA LYS A 159 26.92 2.00 12.58
C LYS A 159 26.28 3.32 12.12
N ALA A 160 24.95 3.40 12.20
CA ALA A 160 24.18 4.62 11.90
C ALA A 160 23.93 5.50 13.13
N GLY A 161 24.55 5.19 14.26
CA GLY A 161 24.39 5.88 15.53
C GLY A 161 23.78 5.00 16.62
N ARG A 162 23.83 5.50 17.85
CA ARG A 162 23.32 4.79 19.01
C ARG A 162 21.79 4.80 19.02
N LEU A 163 21.19 3.63 19.21
CA LEU A 163 19.75 3.49 19.37
C LEU A 163 19.27 4.05 20.72
N PRO A 164 18.04 4.61 20.78
CA PRO A 164 17.46 5.13 22.02
C PRO A 164 17.29 4.09 23.13
N GLY A 165 16.93 2.86 22.76
CA GLY A 165 16.71 1.74 23.68
C GLY A 165 17.70 0.60 23.47
N THR A 166 17.55 -0.44 24.28
CA THR A 166 18.37 -1.66 24.22
C THR A 166 17.75 -2.64 23.23
N LEU A 167 18.60 -3.40 22.53
CA LEU A 167 18.15 -4.51 21.69
C LEU A 167 17.63 -5.66 22.55
N ALA A 168 16.65 -6.38 22.04
CA ALA A 168 16.17 -7.60 22.68
C ALA A 168 17.25 -8.69 22.67
N PRO A 169 17.28 -9.57 23.70
CA PRO A 169 18.30 -10.62 23.82
C PRO A 169 18.39 -11.51 22.57
N GLU A 170 17.28 -11.87 21.99
CA GLU A 170 17.22 -12.72 20.78
C GLU A 170 17.93 -12.10 19.56
N ILE A 171 17.99 -10.77 19.47
CA ILE A 171 18.70 -10.07 18.40
C ILE A 171 20.21 -10.05 18.68
N ILE A 172 20.59 -9.85 19.95
CA ILE A 172 21.99 -9.88 20.38
C ILE A 172 22.57 -11.28 20.14
N GLU A 173 21.88 -12.33 20.60
CA GLU A 173 22.27 -13.72 20.37
C GLU A 173 22.38 -14.07 18.90
N LYS A 174 21.48 -13.54 18.07
CA LYS A 174 21.56 -13.73 16.61
C LYS A 174 22.79 -13.02 16.03
N ALA A 175 23.08 -11.80 16.46
CA ALA A 175 24.27 -11.08 16.02
C ALA A 175 25.53 -11.85 16.35
N GLU A 176 25.65 -12.35 17.58
CA GLU A 176 26.78 -13.18 18.03
C GLU A 176 26.93 -14.47 17.21
N ARG A 177 25.82 -15.18 17.01
CA ARG A 177 25.78 -16.41 16.20
C ARG A 177 26.18 -16.19 14.73
N GLU A 178 25.86 -15.02 14.16
CA GLU A 178 26.25 -14.62 12.81
C GLU A 178 27.64 -13.96 12.74
N GLY A 179 28.36 -13.87 13.87
CA GLY A 179 29.68 -13.26 13.95
C GLY A 179 29.68 -11.75 13.69
N ARG A 180 28.55 -11.08 13.90
CA ARG A 180 28.42 -9.64 13.71
C ARG A 180 28.95 -8.92 14.95
N LYS A 181 29.61 -7.77 14.75
CA LYS A 181 30.20 -6.97 15.81
C LYS A 181 29.51 -5.65 15.95
N PHE A 182 29.21 -5.26 17.17
CA PHE A 182 28.73 -3.92 17.48
C PHE A 182 29.80 -2.87 17.19
N PHE A 183 29.34 -1.75 16.65
CA PHE A 183 30.22 -0.64 16.29
C PHE A 183 30.39 0.27 17.52
N GLU A 184 31.64 0.52 17.90
CA GLU A 184 32.01 1.34 19.07
C GLU A 184 32.65 2.69 18.67
N GLY A 185 32.87 2.92 17.37
CA GLY A 185 33.47 4.13 16.84
C GLY A 185 32.50 5.31 16.70
N ASN A 186 32.97 6.39 16.12
CA ASN A 186 32.12 7.50 15.71
C ASN A 186 31.32 7.10 14.44
N PRO A 187 29.98 7.09 14.49
CA PRO A 187 29.17 6.72 13.34
C PRO A 187 29.46 7.54 12.07
N GLN A 188 29.87 8.81 12.22
CA GLN A 188 30.23 9.67 11.11
C GLN A 188 31.40 9.13 10.30
N ASP A 189 32.31 8.36 10.91
CA ASP A 189 33.46 7.77 10.22
C ASP A 189 33.02 6.74 9.17
N ASN A 190 31.80 6.18 9.28
CA ASN A 190 31.24 5.29 8.28
C ASN A 190 30.69 6.04 7.05
N TYR A 191 30.53 7.36 7.15
CA TYR A 191 29.95 8.21 6.12
C TYR A 191 30.87 9.38 5.83
N PRO A 192 32.08 9.12 5.25
CA PRO A 192 33.02 10.19 4.95
C PRO A 192 32.44 11.16 3.93
N ASP A 193 32.86 12.42 4.00
CA ASP A 193 32.52 13.41 2.97
C ASP A 193 32.98 12.93 1.61
N SER A 194 32.06 12.93 0.66
CA SER A 194 32.29 12.45 -0.69
C SER A 194 32.12 13.52 -1.78
N LEU A 195 31.84 14.78 -1.42
CA LEU A 195 31.58 15.85 -2.39
C LEU A 195 32.75 16.06 -3.33
N ASP A 196 33.98 16.07 -2.81
CA ASP A 196 35.19 16.25 -3.65
C ASP A 196 35.36 15.11 -4.67
N LYS A 197 35.01 13.87 -4.29
CA LYS A 197 34.99 12.72 -5.19
C LYS A 197 34.00 12.98 -6.34
N TYR A 198 32.78 13.37 -6.03
CA TYR A 198 31.75 13.59 -7.05
C TYR A 198 32.03 14.82 -7.89
N ARG A 199 32.57 15.90 -7.33
CA ARG A 199 33.04 17.08 -8.09
C ARG A 199 34.10 16.70 -9.11
N LYS A 200 35.03 15.81 -8.76
CA LYS A 200 36.04 15.28 -9.67
C LYS A 200 35.41 14.46 -10.79
N LEU A 201 34.49 13.54 -10.46
CA LEU A 201 33.78 12.72 -11.44
C LEU A 201 32.94 13.58 -12.40
N MET A 202 32.26 14.63 -11.92
CA MET A 202 31.51 15.56 -12.76
C MET A 202 32.45 16.25 -13.77
N LYS A 203 33.61 16.70 -13.29
CA LYS A 203 34.63 17.34 -14.17
C LYS A 203 35.14 16.35 -15.23
N GLU A 204 35.42 15.11 -14.88
CA GLU A 204 35.84 14.05 -15.81
C GLU A 204 34.76 13.77 -16.86
N ASN A 205 33.49 13.76 -16.48
CA ASN A 205 32.35 13.56 -17.36
C ASN A 205 31.89 14.83 -18.08
N LYS A 206 32.52 15.98 -17.84
CA LYS A 206 32.16 17.30 -18.39
C LYS A 206 30.71 17.70 -18.02
N TRP A 207 30.28 17.35 -16.81
CA TRP A 207 29.00 17.79 -16.25
C TRP A 207 29.18 19.06 -15.44
N GLU A 208 28.24 19.97 -15.54
CA GLU A 208 28.22 21.22 -14.77
C GLU A 208 27.74 20.95 -13.35
N VAL A 209 28.29 21.67 -12.37
CA VAL A 209 27.93 21.52 -10.95
C VAL A 209 26.70 22.36 -10.56
N GLY A 210 26.22 23.25 -11.45
CA GLY A 210 25.18 24.22 -11.15
C GLY A 210 25.76 25.53 -10.54
N GLU A 211 24.92 26.54 -10.41
CA GLU A 211 25.33 27.84 -9.87
C GLU A 211 25.64 27.78 -8.37
N ASP A 212 24.91 26.95 -7.63
CA ASP A 212 25.02 26.73 -6.16
C ASP A 212 25.34 25.30 -5.80
N ASP A 213 26.07 24.59 -6.65
CA ASP A 213 26.41 23.17 -6.48
C ASP A 213 25.19 22.19 -6.44
N GLU A 214 23.99 22.59 -6.86
CA GLU A 214 22.79 21.75 -6.80
C GLU A 214 22.96 20.44 -7.57
N GLU A 215 23.54 20.46 -8.75
CA GLU A 215 23.80 19.27 -9.55
C GLU A 215 24.84 18.35 -8.88
N LEU A 216 25.82 18.92 -8.18
CA LEU A 216 26.80 18.15 -7.40
C LEU A 216 26.12 17.42 -6.23
N PHE A 217 25.22 18.11 -5.52
CA PHE A 217 24.46 17.47 -4.43
C PHE A 217 23.55 16.37 -4.94
N GLU A 218 22.85 16.58 -6.06
CA GLU A 218 22.04 15.55 -6.69
C GLU A 218 22.86 14.31 -7.04
N TYR A 219 24.05 14.51 -7.63
CA TYR A 219 24.92 13.40 -7.98
C TYR A 219 25.45 12.68 -6.73
N ALA A 220 25.87 13.41 -5.72
CA ALA A 220 26.39 12.80 -4.48
C ALA A 220 25.32 12.05 -3.70
N MET A 221 24.08 12.51 -3.71
CA MET A 221 22.96 11.88 -3.03
C MET A 221 22.38 10.67 -3.79
N HIS A 222 22.38 10.72 -5.12
CA HIS A 222 21.72 9.72 -5.97
C HIS A 222 22.60 9.31 -7.17
N PRO A 223 23.82 8.77 -6.97
CA PRO A 223 24.78 8.59 -8.05
C PRO A 223 24.29 7.76 -9.22
N ALA A 224 23.68 6.61 -8.96
CA ALA A 224 23.21 5.73 -10.02
C ALA A 224 22.04 6.34 -10.81
N GLN A 225 21.11 7.01 -10.13
CA GLN A 225 19.98 7.69 -10.75
C GLN A 225 20.45 8.90 -11.57
N TYR A 226 21.40 9.67 -11.04
CA TYR A 226 21.98 10.82 -11.74
C TYR A 226 22.70 10.40 -13.02
N GLU A 227 23.54 9.36 -12.97
CA GLU A 227 24.21 8.80 -14.15
C GLU A 227 23.20 8.29 -15.19
N ALA A 228 22.16 7.58 -14.76
CA ALA A 228 21.09 7.14 -15.65
C ALA A 228 20.32 8.31 -16.28
N TYR A 229 20.12 9.39 -15.53
CA TYR A 229 19.51 10.63 -16.04
C TYR A 229 20.43 11.33 -17.08
N LYS A 230 21.69 11.57 -16.74
CA LYS A 230 22.65 12.23 -17.63
C LYS A 230 22.96 11.43 -18.91
N SER A 231 22.93 10.11 -18.85
CA SER A 231 23.07 9.25 -20.05
C SER A 231 21.81 9.19 -20.92
N GLY A 232 20.68 9.72 -20.46
CA GLY A 232 19.39 9.64 -21.13
C GLY A 232 18.66 8.30 -20.91
N LYS A 233 19.32 7.31 -20.33
CA LYS A 233 18.75 5.97 -20.09
C LYS A 233 17.51 6.01 -19.20
N ALA A 234 17.52 6.82 -18.14
CA ALA A 234 16.36 6.95 -17.24
C ALA A 234 15.11 7.41 -17.99
N LYS A 235 15.26 8.34 -18.95
CA LYS A 235 14.14 8.82 -19.78
C LYS A 235 13.65 7.75 -20.74
N GLU A 236 14.56 7.02 -21.36
CA GLU A 236 14.23 5.93 -22.30
C GLU A 236 13.45 4.81 -21.56
N ASP A 237 14.01 4.33 -20.44
CA ASP A 237 13.39 3.29 -19.60
C ASP A 237 12.01 3.73 -19.09
N PHE A 238 11.87 4.98 -18.65
CA PHE A 238 10.59 5.54 -18.20
C PHE A 238 9.56 5.58 -19.32
N LEU A 239 9.91 6.07 -20.50
CA LEU A 239 8.99 6.14 -21.62
C LEU A 239 8.54 4.74 -22.09
N ALA A 240 9.45 3.77 -22.07
CA ALA A 240 9.13 2.39 -22.38
C ALA A 240 8.17 1.76 -21.35
N ASP A 241 8.41 2.00 -20.05
CA ASP A 241 7.52 1.53 -18.98
C ASP A 241 6.14 2.19 -19.05
N VAL A 242 6.06 3.49 -19.28
CA VAL A 242 4.78 4.22 -19.47
C VAL A 242 4.00 3.64 -20.66
N ALA A 243 4.65 3.40 -21.78
CA ALA A 243 4.01 2.83 -22.98
C ALA A 243 3.45 1.43 -22.67
N LYS A 244 4.22 0.60 -21.97
CA LYS A 244 3.79 -0.73 -21.54
C LYS A 244 2.57 -0.67 -20.62
N ARG A 245 2.60 0.17 -19.58
CA ARG A 245 1.50 0.31 -18.60
C ARG A 245 0.21 0.86 -19.25
N ARG A 246 0.33 1.79 -20.19
CA ARG A 246 -0.81 2.28 -20.97
C ARG A 246 -1.44 1.16 -21.79
N ALA A 247 -0.61 0.38 -22.50
CA ALA A 247 -1.09 -0.74 -23.29
C ALA A 247 -1.72 -1.86 -22.43
N GLU A 248 -1.23 -2.10 -21.23
CA GLU A 248 -1.83 -3.03 -20.26
C GLU A 248 -3.18 -2.52 -19.73
N LYS A 249 -3.27 -1.23 -19.43
CA LYS A 249 -4.51 -0.58 -18.96
C LYS A 249 -5.60 -0.61 -20.05
N ASP A 250 -5.23 -0.39 -21.31
CA ASP A 250 -6.16 -0.40 -22.45
C ASP A 250 -6.68 -1.82 -22.75
N LYS A 251 -5.91 -2.86 -22.42
CA LYS A 251 -6.33 -4.26 -22.54
C LYS A 251 -7.24 -4.75 -21.41
N SER A 252 -7.14 -4.13 -20.23
CA SER A 252 -7.82 -4.55 -19.01
C SER A 252 -9.35 -4.36 -19.01
N PRO A 253 -9.98 -3.36 -19.69
CA PRO A 253 -11.43 -3.18 -19.62
C PRO A 253 -12.26 -4.28 -20.27
N GLU A 254 -11.75 -4.96 -21.31
CA GLU A 254 -12.52 -5.96 -22.02
C GLU A 254 -12.50 -7.36 -21.41
N GLU A 255 -11.42 -7.75 -20.75
CA GLU A 255 -11.34 -9.08 -20.11
C GLU A 255 -12.00 -9.12 -18.72
N ASP A 256 -11.95 -8.04 -17.95
CA ASP A 256 -12.63 -7.96 -16.65
C ASP A 256 -14.13 -7.62 -16.78
N ALA A 257 -14.56 -7.03 -17.89
CA ALA A 257 -15.97 -6.75 -18.17
C ALA A 257 -16.75 -7.99 -18.66
N LYS A 258 -16.07 -9.06 -19.09
CA LYS A 258 -16.77 -10.29 -19.49
C LYS A 258 -17.39 -10.97 -18.27
N PRO A 259 -18.67 -11.39 -18.36
CA PRO A 259 -19.30 -12.12 -17.30
C PRO A 259 -18.50 -13.37 -16.94
N LYS A 260 -18.09 -13.48 -15.67
CA LYS A 260 -17.39 -14.68 -15.15
C LYS A 260 -18.41 -15.60 -14.49
N THR A 261 -18.49 -16.86 -14.93
CA THR A 261 -19.37 -17.84 -14.29
C THR A 261 -18.59 -18.62 -13.24
N LEU A 262 -19.03 -18.52 -12.01
CA LEU A 262 -18.48 -19.20 -10.85
C LEU A 262 -19.43 -20.32 -10.41
N THR A 263 -18.90 -21.45 -9.94
CA THR A 263 -19.69 -22.44 -9.23
C THR A 263 -19.48 -22.23 -7.73
N VAL A 264 -20.53 -21.83 -7.04
CA VAL A 264 -20.52 -21.58 -5.59
C VAL A 264 -21.27 -22.72 -4.92
N GLN A 265 -20.67 -23.35 -3.93
CA GLN A 265 -21.31 -24.40 -3.14
C GLN A 265 -21.71 -23.83 -1.78
N VAL A 266 -22.99 -23.88 -1.47
CA VAL A 266 -23.57 -23.46 -0.20
C VAL A 266 -24.37 -24.65 0.36
N ASP A 267 -24.06 -25.07 1.57
CA ASP A 267 -24.71 -26.20 2.28
C ASP A 267 -24.80 -27.50 1.46
N GLY A 268 -23.74 -27.77 0.67
CA GLY A 268 -23.70 -28.98 -0.17
C GLY A 268 -24.40 -28.85 -1.53
N GLN A 269 -25.11 -27.77 -1.79
CA GLN A 269 -25.71 -27.44 -3.08
C GLN A 269 -24.83 -26.57 -3.94
N ALA A 270 -24.63 -26.94 -5.20
CA ALA A 270 -23.83 -26.16 -6.16
C ALA A 270 -24.72 -25.19 -6.94
N TYR A 271 -24.35 -23.92 -6.89
CA TYR A 271 -24.99 -22.83 -7.63
C TYR A 271 -24.05 -22.32 -8.70
N ARG A 272 -24.57 -22.09 -9.88
CA ARG A 272 -23.84 -21.44 -10.96
C ARG A 272 -24.17 -19.95 -10.94
N VAL A 273 -23.20 -19.11 -10.56
CA VAL A 273 -23.35 -17.65 -10.41
C VAL A 273 -22.56 -16.96 -11.51
N THR A 274 -23.23 -16.14 -12.30
CA THR A 274 -22.56 -15.29 -13.30
C THR A 274 -22.43 -13.88 -12.73
N VAL A 275 -21.19 -13.37 -12.65
CA VAL A 275 -20.86 -12.05 -12.13
C VAL A 275 -20.33 -11.19 -13.26
N ALA A 276 -20.87 -10.00 -13.42
CA ALA A 276 -20.39 -8.98 -14.35
C ALA A 276 -20.19 -7.66 -13.61
N TYR A 277 -19.26 -6.82 -14.09
CA TYR A 277 -19.05 -5.47 -13.57
C TYR A 277 -19.76 -4.45 -14.48
N GLY A 278 -20.44 -3.48 -13.88
CA GLY A 278 -21.14 -2.40 -14.60
C GLY A 278 -22.45 -2.86 -15.24
N ASP A 279 -22.88 -2.13 -16.25
CA ASP A 279 -24.14 -2.35 -16.99
C ASP A 279 -24.03 -3.44 -18.08
N ALA A 280 -23.13 -4.42 -17.92
CA ALA A 280 -22.97 -5.50 -18.87
C ALA A 280 -24.24 -6.37 -18.89
N GLU A 281 -24.85 -6.53 -20.08
CA GLU A 281 -25.96 -7.47 -20.27
C GLU A 281 -25.49 -8.89 -19.93
N LEU A 282 -26.04 -9.46 -18.87
CA LEU A 282 -25.83 -10.86 -18.54
C LEU A 282 -26.62 -11.72 -19.55
N PRO A 283 -26.03 -12.79 -20.10
CA PRO A 283 -26.78 -13.74 -20.89
C PRO A 283 -27.95 -14.26 -20.04
N ALA A 284 -29.15 -14.19 -20.58
CA ALA A 284 -30.34 -14.67 -19.88
C ALA A 284 -30.10 -16.12 -19.42
N ALA A 285 -30.12 -16.32 -18.10
CA ALA A 285 -30.03 -17.67 -17.57
C ALA A 285 -31.18 -18.50 -18.13
N PRO A 286 -30.98 -19.75 -18.52
CA PRO A 286 -32.09 -20.61 -18.85
C PRO A 286 -32.98 -20.70 -17.60
N VAL A 287 -34.14 -20.10 -17.65
CA VAL A 287 -35.13 -20.13 -16.59
C VAL A 287 -35.53 -21.61 -16.47
N ALA A 288 -35.17 -22.23 -15.36
CA ALA A 288 -35.77 -23.49 -14.99
C ALA A 288 -37.27 -23.23 -14.90
N ALA A 289 -38.03 -23.90 -15.77
CA ALA A 289 -39.47 -23.72 -15.85
C ALA A 289 -40.08 -23.93 -14.46
N ALA A 290 -40.58 -22.85 -13.88
CA ALA A 290 -41.46 -22.94 -12.73
C ALA A 290 -42.75 -23.65 -13.18
N PRO A 291 -43.39 -24.48 -12.33
CA PRO A 291 -44.66 -25.11 -12.69
C PRO A 291 -45.67 -24.02 -13.06
N ALA A 292 -46.27 -24.19 -14.22
CA ALA A 292 -47.22 -23.24 -14.78
C ALA A 292 -48.48 -23.18 -13.89
N GLY A 293 -48.53 -22.11 -13.08
CA GLY A 293 -49.72 -21.59 -12.47
C GLY A 293 -49.85 -20.13 -12.89
N GLU A 294 -51.02 -19.69 -13.30
CA GLU A 294 -51.32 -18.32 -13.55
C GLU A 294 -51.07 -17.49 -12.29
N GLY A 295 -49.83 -17.03 -12.10
CA GLY A 295 -49.44 -16.14 -10.99
C GLY A 295 -49.62 -14.69 -11.38
N LYS A 296 -49.99 -13.85 -10.42
CA LYS A 296 -50.03 -12.39 -10.59
C LYS A 296 -48.79 -11.81 -9.94
N ASP A 297 -48.01 -11.07 -10.73
CA ASP A 297 -46.84 -10.35 -10.20
C ASP A 297 -47.25 -9.26 -9.23
N VAL A 298 -46.59 -9.20 -8.08
CA VAL A 298 -46.73 -8.11 -7.10
C VAL A 298 -45.49 -7.26 -7.19
N LEU A 299 -45.64 -6.04 -7.74
CA LEU A 299 -44.54 -5.08 -7.89
C LEU A 299 -44.53 -4.10 -6.72
N SER A 300 -43.35 -3.74 -6.25
CA SER A 300 -43.20 -2.66 -5.26
C SER A 300 -43.59 -1.31 -5.88
N PRO A 301 -44.45 -0.50 -5.22
CA PRO A 301 -44.79 0.82 -5.70
C PRO A 301 -43.68 1.86 -5.47
N LEU A 302 -42.62 1.53 -4.79
CA LEU A 302 -41.52 2.43 -4.41
C LEU A 302 -40.17 1.81 -4.74
N GLU A 303 -39.24 2.64 -5.16
CA GLU A 303 -37.82 2.27 -5.27
C GLU A 303 -37.16 2.33 -3.89
N GLY A 304 -36.40 1.28 -3.54
CA GLY A 304 -35.74 1.22 -2.23
C GLY A 304 -34.91 -0.05 -2.04
N LYS A 305 -34.39 -0.21 -0.84
CA LYS A 305 -33.73 -1.46 -0.44
C LYS A 305 -34.78 -2.47 -0.02
N PHE A 306 -34.65 -3.67 -0.53
CA PHE A 306 -35.54 -4.78 -0.27
C PHE A 306 -35.05 -5.62 0.91
N PHE A 307 -35.90 -5.85 1.90
CA PHE A 307 -35.62 -6.72 3.04
C PHE A 307 -36.74 -7.75 3.19
N LEU A 308 -36.36 -9.02 3.34
CA LEU A 308 -37.30 -10.13 3.53
C LEU A 308 -37.92 -10.15 4.94
N VAL A 309 -37.30 -9.50 5.91
CA VAL A 309 -37.75 -9.42 7.30
C VAL A 309 -37.48 -8.04 7.85
N LYS A 310 -38.30 -7.54 8.75
CA LYS A 310 -38.16 -6.24 9.40
C LYS A 310 -37.07 -6.24 10.48
N ASN A 311 -36.90 -7.38 11.14
CA ASN A 311 -35.89 -7.55 12.19
C ASN A 311 -35.45 -9.03 12.27
N ALA A 312 -34.36 -9.29 13.02
CA ALA A 312 -33.77 -10.62 13.12
C ALA A 312 -34.65 -11.69 13.84
N GLN A 313 -35.80 -11.31 14.40
CA GLN A 313 -36.69 -12.20 15.10
C GLN A 313 -37.88 -12.68 14.22
N GLU A 314 -38.04 -12.10 13.04
CA GLU A 314 -39.06 -12.47 12.07
C GLU A 314 -38.53 -13.56 11.12
N SER A 315 -39.40 -14.49 10.75
CA SER A 315 -39.09 -15.52 9.75
C SER A 315 -39.51 -14.99 8.36
N ALA A 316 -38.58 -15.07 7.39
CA ALA A 316 -38.88 -14.72 6.00
C ALA A 316 -39.90 -15.71 5.40
N LEU A 317 -40.80 -15.17 4.55
CA LEU A 317 -41.68 -15.99 3.72
C LEU A 317 -40.86 -16.85 2.75
N LYS A 318 -41.30 -18.09 2.56
CA LYS A 318 -40.68 -19.06 1.66
C LYS A 318 -41.58 -19.33 0.48
N VAL A 319 -40.98 -19.77 -0.61
CA VAL A 319 -41.74 -20.24 -1.78
C VAL A 319 -42.65 -21.40 -1.37
N GLY A 320 -43.97 -21.24 -1.58
CA GLY A 320 -45.02 -22.17 -1.18
C GLY A 320 -45.80 -21.76 0.06
N ASP A 321 -45.41 -20.70 0.76
CA ASP A 321 -46.22 -20.20 1.90
C ASP A 321 -47.51 -19.56 1.40
N ALA A 322 -48.60 -19.79 2.12
CA ALA A 322 -49.86 -19.16 1.79
C ALA A 322 -49.93 -17.75 2.38
N VAL A 323 -50.24 -16.76 1.54
CA VAL A 323 -50.41 -15.35 1.92
C VAL A 323 -51.83 -14.88 1.66
N LYS A 324 -52.29 -13.91 2.44
CA LYS A 324 -53.61 -13.29 2.33
C LYS A 324 -53.49 -11.84 1.92
N GLU A 325 -54.59 -11.31 1.42
CA GLU A 325 -54.65 -9.87 1.15
C GLU A 325 -54.43 -9.07 2.44
N GLY A 326 -53.39 -8.18 2.39
CA GLY A 326 -52.95 -7.36 3.54
C GLY A 326 -51.70 -7.90 4.24
N ASP A 327 -51.21 -9.09 3.90
CA ASP A 327 -49.98 -9.62 4.45
C ASP A 327 -48.75 -8.85 3.88
N VAL A 328 -47.78 -8.56 4.75
CA VAL A 328 -46.55 -7.90 4.35
C VAL A 328 -45.59 -8.94 3.76
N LEU A 329 -45.29 -8.81 2.48
CA LEU A 329 -44.42 -9.74 1.76
C LEU A 329 -42.93 -9.40 1.91
N CYS A 330 -42.61 -8.10 2.10
CA CYS A 330 -41.25 -7.58 2.23
C CYS A 330 -41.27 -6.16 2.82
N TYR A 331 -40.13 -5.69 3.23
CA TYR A 331 -39.92 -4.35 3.79
C TYR A 331 -38.92 -3.54 2.95
#